data_8c2230a9c9583d39dff0be5592c79b34
#
_entry.id   8c2230a9c9583d39dff0be5592c79b34
#
_cell.length_a   1.000
_cell.length_b   1.000
_cell.length_c   1.000
_cell.angle_alpha   90.00
_cell.angle_beta   90.00
_cell.angle_gamma   90.00
#
_symmetry.space_group_name_H-M   'P 1'
#
loop_
_entity.id
_entity.type
_entity.pdbx_description
1 polymer ?
#
loop_
_entity_poly.entity_id
_entity_poly.type
_entity_poly.pdbx_seq_one_letter_code
_entity_poly.pdbx_strand_id
1 'polypeptide(L)'
;MTSPVRSLVALMGAGMLLLGGCAQEVSDSGAPSAGPTPAWSAGVVPTAEQLAAALVTQDDFDGTWTVNVPPDAQAMVNGVVPEEQQDMLPRIAMCDAASADSRAAGDALRWQAFRQLDQTADDPIDMAAGDRVGHLIFVQEFLRSGDPAEIEATFNALRDGLTACQGEIPAGEEGPGRTEPMAIPALGDDRYGEVSTVEEAGGGGYWLLHNSLVRQGAVLMQMQVVDIVMGDGVEPEFSAEDIESFLTTAVDKLA
;
A
#
# COMPACT_ATOMS: atom_id res chain seq x y z
N MET A 1 20.20 20.27 -21.05
CA MET A 1 18.88 20.58 -20.45
C MET A 1 18.45 19.29 -19.78
N THR A 2 18.82 19.14 -18.52
CA THR A 2 18.57 17.92 -17.72
C THR A 2 17.30 18.16 -16.93
N SER A 3 16.19 17.55 -17.37
CA SER A 3 14.97 17.45 -16.55
C SER A 3 15.24 16.48 -15.40
N PRO A 4 15.00 16.86 -14.16
CA PRO A 4 15.03 15.92 -13.07
C PRO A 4 13.75 15.05 -13.16
N VAL A 5 13.91 13.81 -13.60
CA VAL A 5 12.93 12.75 -13.35
C VAL A 5 12.88 12.60 -11.83
N ARG A 6 11.88 13.16 -11.19
CA ARG A 6 11.67 13.01 -9.76
C ARG A 6 11.15 11.60 -9.54
N SER A 7 12.00 10.80 -8.93
CA SER A 7 11.82 9.39 -8.62
C SER A 7 10.50 9.09 -7.93
N LEU A 8 9.76 8.16 -8.49
CA LEU A 8 8.52 7.59 -7.96
C LEU A 8 8.73 6.82 -6.64
N VAL A 9 9.96 6.59 -6.26
CA VAL A 9 10.36 5.65 -5.19
C VAL A 9 11.02 6.35 -4.00
N ALA A 10 11.08 7.67 -3.97
CA ALA A 10 11.71 8.42 -2.87
C ALA A 10 11.05 8.23 -1.48
N LEU A 11 10.10 7.31 -1.33
CA LEU A 11 9.37 7.10 -0.07
C LEU A 11 9.69 5.80 0.66
N MET A 12 10.48 4.89 0.07
CA MET A 12 10.90 3.67 0.78
C MET A 12 12.24 3.79 1.53
N GLY A 13 12.90 4.94 1.48
CA GLY A 13 14.28 5.12 1.96
C GLY A 13 14.46 5.50 3.43
N ALA A 14 13.48 5.44 4.31
CA ALA A 14 13.62 5.96 5.68
C ALA A 14 13.29 4.95 6.80
N GLY A 15 13.56 3.69 6.63
CA GLY A 15 13.20 2.65 7.61
C GLY A 15 14.27 1.64 8.00
N MET A 16 15.50 1.75 7.52
CA MET A 16 16.56 0.81 7.91
C MET A 16 17.51 1.44 8.92
N LEU A 17 17.21 1.36 10.20
CA LEU A 17 18.18 1.52 11.28
C LEU A 17 17.88 0.59 12.45
N LEU A 18 18.72 -0.46 12.51
CA LEU A 18 19.25 -1.14 13.68
C LEU A 18 18.28 -1.72 14.73
N LEU A 19 18.06 -3.01 14.59
CA LEU A 19 17.62 -3.93 15.62
C LEU A 19 18.70 -4.04 16.71
N GLY A 20 18.38 -3.56 17.88
CA GLY A 20 19.11 -3.78 19.12
C GLY A 20 18.17 -3.89 20.30
N GLY A 21 17.72 -5.11 20.59
CA GLY A 21 17.51 -5.68 21.88
C GLY A 21 16.48 -5.11 22.85
N CYS A 22 15.77 -6.02 23.39
CA CYS A 22 15.05 -6.18 24.64
C CYS A 22 13.55 -6.40 24.44
N ALA A 23 13.21 -7.69 24.50
CA ALA A 23 11.83 -8.13 24.73
C ALA A 23 11.33 -7.53 26.06
N GLN A 24 10.39 -6.63 25.98
CA GLN A 24 9.58 -6.20 27.09
C GLN A 24 8.19 -6.77 26.85
N GLU A 25 7.80 -7.73 27.68
CA GLU A 25 6.44 -8.26 27.69
C GLU A 25 5.47 -7.09 27.96
N VAL A 26 4.83 -6.62 26.89
CA VAL A 26 3.68 -5.72 27.01
C VAL A 26 2.48 -6.59 27.33
N SER A 27 1.98 -6.45 28.54
CA SER A 27 0.75 -7.06 29.01
C SER A 27 -0.38 -6.74 28.06
N ASP A 28 -1.01 -7.80 27.59
CA ASP A 28 -2.20 -7.86 26.74
C ASP A 28 -3.33 -7.02 27.37
N SER A 29 -3.47 -5.78 26.95
CA SER A 29 -4.65 -4.98 27.19
C SER A 29 -5.61 -5.29 26.07
N GLY A 30 -6.59 -6.15 26.36
CA GLY A 30 -7.57 -6.70 25.44
C GLY A 30 -8.00 -5.71 24.35
N ALA A 31 -7.66 -6.04 23.11
CA ALA A 31 -8.21 -5.38 21.95
C ALA A 31 -9.75 -5.46 22.02
N PRO A 32 -10.48 -4.37 21.76
CA PRO A 32 -11.93 -4.46 21.65
C PRO A 32 -12.26 -5.44 20.53
N SER A 33 -13.01 -6.49 20.87
CA SER A 33 -13.57 -7.43 19.90
C SER A 33 -14.24 -6.61 18.79
N ALA A 34 -13.77 -6.73 17.57
CA ALA A 34 -14.36 -6.09 16.41
C ALA A 34 -15.83 -6.54 16.33
N GLY A 35 -16.74 -5.62 16.65
CA GLY A 35 -18.16 -5.80 16.38
C GLY A 35 -18.38 -5.87 14.86
N PRO A 36 -19.55 -6.35 14.40
CA PRO A 36 -19.83 -6.39 12.96
C PRO A 36 -19.59 -5.01 12.35
N THR A 37 -18.76 -4.95 11.33
CA THR A 37 -18.48 -3.74 10.55
C THR A 37 -19.82 -3.17 10.08
N PRO A 38 -20.14 -1.90 10.38
CA PRO A 38 -21.41 -1.33 9.94
C PRO A 38 -21.39 -1.23 8.41
N ALA A 39 -22.33 -1.90 7.74
CA ALA A 39 -22.59 -1.67 6.33
C ALA A 39 -22.84 -0.17 6.12
N TRP A 40 -21.98 0.52 5.37
CA TRP A 40 -22.16 1.95 5.12
C TRP A 40 -23.30 2.14 4.12
N SER A 41 -24.44 2.60 4.63
CA SER A 41 -25.60 2.90 3.80
C SER A 41 -25.21 3.91 2.72
N ALA A 42 -25.71 3.73 1.50
CA ALA A 42 -25.50 4.65 0.40
C ALA A 42 -25.77 6.11 0.83
N GLY A 43 -24.79 7.00 0.65
CA GLY A 43 -24.87 8.41 1.00
C GLY A 43 -24.38 8.79 2.39
N VAL A 44 -23.91 7.84 3.21
CA VAL A 44 -23.21 8.15 4.48
C VAL A 44 -21.72 8.28 4.19
N VAL A 45 -21.12 9.40 4.61
CA VAL A 45 -19.67 9.61 4.58
C VAL A 45 -19.10 9.11 5.91
N PRO A 46 -18.27 8.03 5.92
CA PRO A 46 -17.68 7.53 7.14
C PRO A 46 -16.71 8.52 7.79
N THR A 47 -16.61 8.48 9.12
CA THR A 47 -15.58 9.23 9.85
C THR A 47 -14.24 8.53 9.78
N ALA A 48 -13.14 9.22 10.12
CA ALA A 48 -11.81 8.63 10.16
C ALA A 48 -11.72 7.43 11.14
N GLU A 49 -12.45 7.46 12.25
CA GLU A 49 -12.53 6.35 13.21
C GLU A 49 -13.26 5.14 12.61
N GLN A 50 -14.32 5.38 11.83
CA GLN A 50 -15.03 4.32 11.13
C GLN A 50 -14.16 3.69 10.04
N LEU A 51 -13.41 4.51 9.28
CA LEU A 51 -12.41 4.02 8.32
C LEU A 51 -11.34 3.18 9.01
N ALA A 52 -10.79 3.68 10.13
CA ALA A 52 -9.76 2.94 10.87
C ALA A 52 -10.25 1.60 11.41
N ALA A 53 -11.53 1.51 11.79
CA ALA A 53 -12.16 0.26 12.22
C ALA A 53 -12.41 -0.74 11.06
N ALA A 54 -12.47 -0.24 9.83
CA ALA A 54 -12.64 -1.04 8.62
C ALA A 54 -11.32 -1.53 8.00
N LEU A 55 -10.16 -1.04 8.46
CA LEU A 55 -8.86 -1.49 7.97
C LEU A 55 -8.68 -3.00 8.21
N VAL A 56 -7.98 -3.66 7.29
CA VAL A 56 -7.56 -5.06 7.46
C VAL A 56 -6.74 -5.24 8.73
N THR A 57 -6.81 -6.42 9.30
CA THR A 57 -6.06 -6.82 10.50
C THR A 57 -5.19 -8.04 10.21
N GLN A 58 -4.29 -8.35 11.10
CA GLN A 58 -3.44 -9.54 10.98
C GLN A 58 -4.23 -10.85 10.93
N ASP A 59 -5.45 -10.87 11.48
CA ASP A 59 -6.30 -12.05 11.53
C ASP A 59 -7.16 -12.22 10.24
N ASP A 60 -7.10 -11.25 9.34
CA ASP A 60 -7.87 -11.27 8.10
C ASP A 60 -7.15 -12.05 6.98
N PHE A 61 -5.89 -12.39 7.15
CA PHE A 61 -5.07 -13.06 6.15
C PHE A 61 -4.45 -14.35 6.70
N ASP A 62 -4.28 -15.34 5.83
CA ASP A 62 -3.53 -16.56 6.16
C ASP A 62 -2.04 -16.23 6.35
N GLY A 63 -1.38 -16.99 7.23
CA GLY A 63 0.04 -16.78 7.54
C GLY A 63 0.27 -16.00 8.84
N THR A 64 1.52 -15.61 9.07
CA THR A 64 1.92 -14.86 10.26
C THR A 64 2.12 -13.39 9.91
N TRP A 65 1.15 -12.57 10.27
CA TRP A 65 1.18 -11.12 10.02
C TRP A 65 1.37 -10.35 11.32
N THR A 66 2.11 -9.27 11.25
CA THR A 66 2.31 -8.35 12.37
C THR A 66 2.01 -6.92 11.92
N VAL A 67 1.37 -6.15 12.81
CA VAL A 67 1.22 -4.71 12.56
C VAL A 67 2.60 -4.06 12.66
N ASN A 68 3.03 -3.44 11.58
CA ASN A 68 4.28 -2.67 11.61
C ASN A 68 4.12 -1.47 12.54
N VAL A 69 4.82 -1.51 13.67
CA VAL A 69 4.93 -0.38 14.60
C VAL A 69 6.38 0.09 14.53
N PRO A 70 6.68 1.11 13.74
CA PRO A 70 8.05 1.62 13.66
C PRO A 70 8.55 2.04 15.06
N PRO A 71 9.83 1.83 15.35
CA PRO A 71 10.40 2.07 16.69
C PRO A 71 10.40 3.54 17.12
N ASP A 72 10.19 4.47 16.20
CA ASP A 72 10.13 5.90 16.49
C ASP A 72 8.68 6.37 16.56
N ALA A 73 8.33 7.05 17.65
CA ALA A 73 6.98 7.60 17.89
C ALA A 73 6.53 8.68 16.86
N GLN A 74 7.35 8.98 15.87
CA GLN A 74 7.04 9.84 14.72
C GLN A 74 6.65 9.03 13.46
N ALA A 75 6.64 7.72 13.56
CA ALA A 75 6.32 6.85 12.46
C ALA A 75 4.81 6.74 12.25
N MET A 76 4.45 6.36 11.05
CA MET A 76 3.08 6.27 10.56
C MET A 76 2.15 5.57 11.54
N VAL A 77 1.09 6.26 11.93
CA VAL A 77 0.10 5.74 12.87
C VAL A 77 -0.76 4.72 12.14
N ASN A 78 -0.72 3.45 12.60
CA ASN A 78 -1.69 2.47 12.16
C ASN A 78 -3.07 2.79 12.78
N GLY A 79 -4.05 3.06 11.94
CA GLY A 79 -5.40 3.46 12.36
C GLY A 79 -5.79 4.82 11.80
N VAL A 80 -6.39 5.68 12.63
CA VAL A 80 -6.72 7.07 12.26
C VAL A 80 -5.43 7.86 12.01
N VAL A 81 -5.35 8.52 10.86
CA VAL A 81 -4.22 9.39 10.53
C VAL A 81 -4.50 10.81 11.01
N PRO A 82 -3.76 11.33 12.00
CA PRO A 82 -3.91 12.72 12.43
C PRO A 82 -3.66 13.70 11.28
N GLU A 83 -4.35 14.84 11.27
CA GLU A 83 -4.27 15.82 10.19
C GLU A 83 -2.81 16.27 9.94
N GLU A 84 -2.04 16.47 11.01
CA GLU A 84 -0.63 16.86 10.94
C GLU A 84 0.30 15.77 10.35
N GLN A 85 -0.16 14.53 10.27
CA GLN A 85 0.59 13.41 9.72
C GLN A 85 0.13 13.00 8.31
N GLN A 86 -0.98 13.53 7.82
CA GLN A 86 -1.50 13.17 6.49
C GLN A 86 -0.52 13.52 5.36
N ASP A 87 0.29 14.55 5.53
CA ASP A 87 1.36 14.91 4.57
C ASP A 87 2.57 13.96 4.62
N MET A 88 2.68 13.13 5.65
CA MET A 88 3.76 12.14 5.78
C MET A 88 3.45 10.84 5.05
N LEU A 89 2.17 10.56 4.79
CA LEU A 89 1.77 9.38 4.04
C LEU A 89 2.10 9.51 2.55
N PRO A 90 2.35 8.39 1.88
CA PRO A 90 2.64 8.40 0.45
C PRO A 90 1.47 9.02 -0.34
N ARG A 91 1.83 9.89 -1.26
CA ARG A 91 0.92 10.39 -2.28
C ARG A 91 1.04 9.52 -3.51
N ILE A 92 -0.02 9.43 -4.28
CA ILE A 92 0.04 8.73 -5.56
C ILE A 92 0.81 9.61 -6.55
N ALA A 93 2.12 9.32 -6.69
CA ALA A 93 2.97 10.02 -7.63
C ALA A 93 2.63 9.61 -9.07
N MET A 94 2.53 10.60 -9.94
CA MET A 94 2.24 10.41 -11.35
C MET A 94 3.45 10.78 -12.20
N CYS A 95 3.66 10.04 -13.28
CA CYS A 95 4.68 10.33 -14.28
C CYS A 95 4.35 11.59 -15.11
N ASP A 96 5.29 12.05 -15.92
CA ASP A 96 5.13 13.22 -16.77
C ASP A 96 4.06 13.03 -17.87
N ALA A 97 3.73 11.77 -18.24
CA ALA A 97 2.70 11.47 -19.22
C ALA A 97 1.28 11.66 -18.68
N ALA A 98 1.10 11.66 -17.35
CA ALA A 98 -0.20 11.93 -16.74
C ALA A 98 -0.65 13.38 -16.97
N SER A 99 -1.98 13.59 -17.02
CA SER A 99 -2.55 14.92 -17.15
C SER A 99 -2.24 15.82 -15.94
N ALA A 100 -2.33 17.13 -16.12
CA ALA A 100 -2.18 18.07 -15.01
C ALA A 100 -3.22 17.83 -13.91
N ASP A 101 -4.45 17.50 -14.29
CA ASP A 101 -5.54 17.22 -13.35
C ASP A 101 -5.27 15.93 -12.55
N SER A 102 -4.76 14.87 -13.21
CA SER A 102 -4.39 13.62 -12.54
C SER A 102 -3.25 13.83 -11.54
N ARG A 103 -2.23 14.59 -11.93
CA ARG A 103 -1.12 14.93 -11.02
C ARG A 103 -1.62 15.74 -9.81
N ALA A 104 -2.48 16.73 -10.07
CA ALA A 104 -3.07 17.54 -9.00
C ALA A 104 -3.92 16.69 -8.04
N ALA A 105 -4.68 15.71 -8.56
CA ALA A 105 -5.45 14.78 -7.74
C ALA A 105 -4.55 13.92 -6.84
N GLY A 106 -3.45 13.38 -7.39
CA GLY A 106 -2.45 12.62 -6.62
C GLY A 106 -1.77 13.46 -5.53
N ASP A 107 -1.38 14.70 -5.88
CA ASP A 107 -0.72 15.63 -4.94
C ASP A 107 -1.67 16.11 -3.82
N ALA A 108 -2.97 16.26 -4.14
CA ALA A 108 -3.98 16.71 -3.18
C ALA A 108 -4.50 15.59 -2.28
N LEU A 109 -4.24 14.33 -2.63
CA LEU A 109 -4.75 13.18 -1.89
C LEU A 109 -4.22 13.18 -0.45
N ARG A 110 -5.13 12.99 0.51
CA ARG A 110 -4.82 12.87 1.94
C ARG A 110 -5.59 11.68 2.49
N TRP A 111 -4.85 10.75 3.05
CA TRP A 111 -5.40 9.54 3.65
C TRP A 111 -5.85 9.81 5.08
N GLN A 112 -7.00 9.27 5.48
CA GLN A 112 -7.61 9.46 6.80
C GLN A 112 -7.41 8.27 7.71
N ALA A 113 -7.23 7.08 7.13
CA ALA A 113 -6.86 5.88 7.86
C ALA A 113 -5.80 5.10 7.07
N PHE A 114 -4.90 4.44 7.81
CA PHE A 114 -3.77 3.70 7.25
C PHE A 114 -3.46 2.49 8.11
N ARG A 115 -3.04 1.40 7.47
CA ARG A 115 -2.45 0.24 8.12
C ARG A 115 -1.36 -0.37 7.26
N GLN A 116 -0.28 -0.79 7.92
CA GLN A 116 0.73 -1.67 7.33
C GLN A 116 0.81 -2.95 8.14
N LEU A 117 0.76 -4.07 7.44
CA LEU A 117 1.01 -5.40 7.97
C LEU A 117 2.26 -5.95 7.30
N ASP A 118 3.19 -6.45 8.09
CA ASP A 118 4.38 -7.15 7.61
C ASP A 118 4.17 -8.65 7.80
N GLN A 119 4.47 -9.43 6.77
CA GLN A 119 4.45 -10.89 6.87
C GLN A 119 5.83 -11.40 7.30
N THR A 120 5.83 -12.35 8.22
CA THR A 120 7.04 -13.12 8.48
C THR A 120 7.13 -14.20 7.40
N ALA A 121 8.00 -13.99 6.42
CA ALA A 121 8.27 -14.98 5.37
C ALA A 121 8.94 -16.24 5.93
N ASP A 122 8.76 -17.38 5.25
CA ASP A 122 9.42 -18.63 5.61
C ASP A 122 10.95 -18.52 5.48
N ASP A 123 11.42 -17.75 4.47
CA ASP A 123 12.82 -17.38 4.25
C ASP A 123 13.01 -15.86 4.35
N PRO A 124 12.99 -15.28 5.56
CA PRO A 124 13.12 -13.83 5.72
C PRO A 124 14.53 -13.37 5.38
N ILE A 125 14.64 -12.23 4.72
CA ILE A 125 15.93 -11.58 4.44
C ILE A 125 16.62 -11.24 5.77
N ASP A 126 17.75 -11.86 6.06
CA ASP A 126 18.60 -11.49 7.20
C ASP A 126 19.68 -10.49 6.79
N MET A 127 19.30 -9.21 6.81
CA MET A 127 20.21 -8.10 6.50
C MET A 127 21.39 -8.01 7.46
N ALA A 128 21.24 -8.50 8.69
CA ALA A 128 22.31 -8.46 9.71
C ALA A 128 23.36 -9.55 9.48
N ALA A 129 22.93 -10.71 8.98
CA ALA A 129 23.85 -11.79 8.60
C ALA A 129 24.55 -11.53 7.25
N GLY A 130 24.08 -10.52 6.48
CA GLY A 130 24.58 -10.26 5.13
C GLY A 130 24.05 -11.26 4.11
N ASP A 131 23.11 -12.12 4.52
CA ASP A 131 22.36 -12.98 3.62
C ASP A 131 21.23 -12.16 2.99
N ARG A 132 21.23 -12.11 1.66
CA ARG A 132 20.27 -11.36 0.88
C ARG A 132 19.43 -12.29 0.00
N VAL A 133 19.09 -13.46 0.50
CA VAL A 133 18.23 -14.41 -0.20
C VAL A 133 16.94 -14.54 0.59
N GLY A 134 15.81 -14.31 -0.06
CA GLY A 134 14.50 -14.44 0.56
C GLY A 134 13.56 -13.29 0.23
N HIS A 135 12.58 -13.05 1.09
CA HIS A 135 11.50 -12.11 0.90
C HIS A 135 11.40 -11.07 2.02
N LEU A 136 11.00 -9.86 1.66
CA LEU A 136 10.43 -8.88 2.57
C LEU A 136 9.05 -8.48 2.05
N ILE A 137 8.02 -8.82 2.81
CA ILE A 137 6.63 -8.74 2.37
C ILE A 137 5.86 -7.81 3.29
N PHE A 138 5.09 -6.91 2.70
CA PHE A 138 4.14 -6.11 3.45
C PHE A 138 2.91 -5.73 2.63
N VAL A 139 1.81 -5.53 3.33
CA VAL A 139 0.55 -5.01 2.81
C VAL A 139 0.29 -3.65 3.44
N GLN A 140 -0.02 -2.67 2.61
CA GLN A 140 -0.42 -1.33 3.04
C GLN A 140 -1.83 -1.04 2.55
N GLU A 141 -2.70 -0.63 3.46
CA GLU A 141 -4.05 -0.19 3.15
C GLU A 141 -4.23 1.26 3.56
N PHE A 142 -4.79 2.04 2.66
CA PHE A 142 -5.05 3.46 2.81
C PHE A 142 -6.53 3.73 2.51
N LEU A 143 -7.21 4.43 3.42
CA LEU A 143 -8.62 4.78 3.25
C LEU A 143 -8.84 6.30 3.34
N ARG A 144 -9.71 6.78 2.47
CA ARG A 144 -10.23 8.15 2.48
C ARG A 144 -11.74 8.13 2.25
N SER A 145 -12.47 8.98 2.96
CA SER A 145 -13.88 9.25 2.70
C SER A 145 -14.12 10.72 2.31
N GLY A 146 -15.23 10.97 1.65
CA GLY A 146 -15.64 12.31 1.24
C GLY A 146 -16.99 12.32 0.55
N ASP A 147 -17.37 13.45 -0.02
CA ASP A 147 -18.56 13.51 -0.87
C ASP A 147 -18.45 12.46 -1.99
N PRO A 148 -19.48 11.65 -2.27
CA PRO A 148 -19.40 10.59 -3.28
C PRO A 148 -18.99 11.08 -4.67
N ALA A 149 -19.44 12.25 -5.10
CA ALA A 149 -19.07 12.80 -6.40
C ALA A 149 -17.61 13.28 -6.42
N GLU A 150 -17.10 13.81 -5.30
CA GLU A 150 -15.68 14.17 -5.16
C GLU A 150 -14.79 12.92 -5.17
N ILE A 151 -15.20 11.87 -4.46
CA ILE A 151 -14.47 10.60 -4.41
C ILE A 151 -14.44 9.94 -5.80
N GLU A 152 -15.57 9.94 -6.53
CA GLU A 152 -15.64 9.45 -7.91
C GLU A 152 -14.73 10.25 -8.86
N ALA A 153 -14.74 11.57 -8.78
CA ALA A 153 -13.88 12.42 -9.60
C ALA A 153 -12.40 12.18 -9.28
N THR A 154 -12.06 12.03 -7.99
CA THR A 154 -10.70 11.70 -7.54
C THR A 154 -10.26 10.33 -8.07
N PHE A 155 -11.08 9.30 -7.90
CA PHE A 155 -10.79 7.96 -8.43
C PHE A 155 -10.52 7.98 -9.93
N ASN A 156 -11.40 8.65 -10.71
CA ASN A 156 -11.24 8.73 -12.17
C ASN A 156 -9.93 9.44 -12.56
N ALA A 157 -9.60 10.55 -11.91
CA ALA A 157 -8.37 11.28 -12.18
C ALA A 157 -7.11 10.45 -11.86
N LEU A 158 -7.13 9.71 -10.74
CA LEU A 158 -6.04 8.82 -10.35
C LEU A 158 -5.88 7.66 -11.34
N ARG A 159 -6.97 6.96 -11.65
CA ARG A 159 -6.97 5.86 -12.63
C ARG A 159 -6.42 6.30 -13.98
N ASP A 160 -6.90 7.42 -14.51
CA ASP A 160 -6.49 7.92 -15.82
C ASP A 160 -5.00 8.32 -15.81
N GLY A 161 -4.51 8.88 -14.70
CA GLY A 161 -3.10 9.21 -14.51
C GLY A 161 -2.21 7.98 -14.41
N LEU A 162 -2.58 7.00 -13.61
CA LEU A 162 -1.84 5.74 -13.47
C LEU A 162 -1.83 4.96 -14.80
N THR A 163 -2.96 4.92 -15.51
CA THR A 163 -3.04 4.30 -16.85
C THR A 163 -2.08 4.96 -17.84
N ALA A 164 -1.94 6.28 -17.80
CA ALA A 164 -1.00 7.00 -18.65
C ALA A 164 0.47 6.74 -18.28
N CYS A 165 0.72 6.26 -17.07
CA CYS A 165 2.06 5.95 -16.56
C CYS A 165 2.48 4.48 -16.77
N GLN A 166 1.64 3.63 -17.36
CA GLN A 166 2.01 2.25 -17.67
C GLN A 166 3.13 2.17 -18.71
N GLY A 167 3.93 1.11 -18.61
CA GLY A 167 5.03 0.84 -19.53
C GLY A 167 6.37 0.76 -18.83
N GLU A 168 7.45 0.95 -19.58
CA GLU A 168 8.81 0.86 -19.08
C GLU A 168 9.13 2.00 -18.10
N ILE A 169 9.68 1.64 -16.95
CA ILE A 169 10.25 2.57 -15.97
C ILE A 169 11.74 2.69 -16.33
N PRO A 170 12.22 3.89 -16.70
CA PRO A 170 13.64 4.09 -16.99
C PRO A 170 14.50 3.70 -15.78
N ALA A 171 15.66 3.09 -16.05
CA ALA A 171 16.61 2.74 -15.02
C ALA A 171 17.00 4.01 -14.21
N GLY A 172 16.64 4.01 -12.94
CA GLY A 172 17.04 5.01 -11.94
C GLY A 172 18.12 4.46 -11.03
N GLU A 173 18.19 4.98 -9.81
CA GLU A 173 19.10 4.46 -8.78
C GLU A 173 18.73 3.03 -8.36
N GLU A 174 17.47 2.64 -8.53
CA GLU A 174 16.92 1.34 -8.13
C GLU A 174 17.01 0.29 -9.24
N GLY A 175 17.12 0.70 -10.49
CA GLY A 175 17.20 -0.17 -11.65
C GLY A 175 16.07 0.06 -12.66
N PRO A 176 16.03 -0.69 -13.74
CA PRO A 176 14.94 -0.65 -14.72
C PRO A 176 13.70 -1.32 -14.16
N GLY A 177 12.55 -0.90 -14.65
CA GLY A 177 11.29 -1.50 -14.21
C GLY A 177 10.21 -1.43 -15.27
N ARG A 178 9.05 -1.99 -14.96
CA ARG A 178 7.88 -1.98 -15.81
C ARG A 178 6.60 -1.96 -14.97
N THR A 179 5.62 -1.18 -15.42
CA THR A 179 4.27 -1.19 -14.87
C THR A 179 3.29 -1.71 -15.90
N GLU A 180 2.50 -2.69 -15.52
CA GLU A 180 1.48 -3.32 -16.37
C GLU A 180 0.11 -3.29 -15.69
N PRO A 181 -0.99 -3.28 -16.49
CA PRO A 181 -2.32 -3.40 -15.91
C PRO A 181 -2.49 -4.77 -15.25
N MET A 182 -3.12 -4.77 -14.09
CA MET A 182 -3.51 -5.98 -13.37
C MET A 182 -5.02 -6.11 -13.37
N ALA A 183 -5.52 -7.30 -13.72
CA ALA A 183 -6.92 -7.61 -13.58
C ALA A 183 -7.27 -7.79 -12.11
N ILE A 184 -8.29 -7.09 -11.63
CA ILE A 184 -8.84 -7.28 -10.30
C ILE A 184 -10.33 -7.66 -10.40
N PRO A 185 -10.86 -8.45 -9.45
CA PRO A 185 -12.25 -8.90 -9.48
C PRO A 185 -13.24 -7.73 -9.47
N ALA A 186 -14.51 -8.02 -9.70
CA ALA A 186 -15.58 -7.03 -9.70
C ALA A 186 -15.90 -6.59 -8.26
N LEU A 187 -15.03 -5.77 -7.69
CA LEU A 187 -15.12 -5.22 -6.33
C LEU A 187 -15.50 -3.74 -6.38
N GLY A 188 -16.30 -3.32 -5.41
CA GLY A 188 -16.77 -1.94 -5.30
C GLY A 188 -17.57 -1.44 -6.50
N ASP A 189 -17.75 -0.13 -6.57
CA ASP A 189 -18.42 0.55 -7.69
C ASP A 189 -17.48 0.74 -8.88
N ASP A 190 -16.22 1.11 -8.58
CA ASP A 190 -15.14 1.28 -9.54
C ASP A 190 -13.83 0.71 -9.00
N ARG A 191 -12.96 0.27 -9.90
CA ARG A 191 -11.70 -0.37 -9.56
C ARG A 191 -10.63 -0.16 -10.62
N TYR A 192 -9.37 -0.21 -10.17
CA TYR A 192 -8.18 -0.16 -11.01
C TYR A 192 -7.07 -0.95 -10.35
N GLY A 193 -6.30 -1.69 -11.14
CA GLY A 193 -5.14 -2.43 -10.65
C GLY A 193 -3.97 -2.36 -11.63
N GLU A 194 -2.77 -2.34 -11.06
CA GLU A 194 -1.51 -2.42 -11.80
C GLU A 194 -0.49 -3.20 -10.98
N VAL A 195 0.47 -3.78 -11.67
CA VAL A 195 1.65 -4.39 -11.08
C VAL A 195 2.89 -3.72 -11.64
N SER A 196 3.78 -3.31 -10.75
CA SER A 196 5.10 -2.77 -11.10
C SER A 196 6.18 -3.75 -10.66
N THR A 197 7.06 -4.08 -11.60
CA THR A 197 8.29 -4.85 -11.33
C THR A 197 9.47 -3.91 -11.50
N VAL A 198 10.34 -3.82 -10.50
CA VAL A 198 11.56 -3.01 -10.55
C VAL A 198 12.74 -3.90 -10.19
N GLU A 199 13.71 -4.04 -11.10
CA GLU A 199 14.93 -4.80 -10.85
C GLU A 199 15.87 -4.03 -9.93
N GLU A 200 16.55 -4.71 -9.00
CA GLU A 200 17.57 -4.08 -8.16
C GLU A 200 18.78 -3.67 -9.00
N ALA A 201 19.24 -2.43 -8.80
CA ALA A 201 20.45 -1.93 -9.46
C ALA A 201 21.68 -2.72 -8.98
N GLY A 202 22.21 -3.57 -9.84
CA GLY A 202 23.35 -4.44 -9.53
C GLY A 202 23.05 -5.92 -9.64
N GLY A 203 21.80 -6.28 -9.85
CA GLY A 203 21.31 -7.65 -9.98
C GLY A 203 21.20 -8.37 -8.63
N GLY A 204 20.39 -9.39 -8.59
CA GLY A 204 20.21 -10.25 -7.42
C GLY A 204 18.86 -10.13 -6.74
N GLY A 205 17.95 -9.33 -7.30
CA GLY A 205 16.59 -9.22 -6.78
C GLY A 205 15.71 -8.31 -7.62
N TYR A 206 14.44 -8.26 -7.24
CA TYR A 206 13.45 -7.34 -7.81
C TYR A 206 12.37 -7.01 -6.78
N TRP A 207 11.70 -5.90 -7.00
CA TRP A 207 10.54 -5.49 -6.22
C TRP A 207 9.29 -5.71 -7.06
N LEU A 208 8.31 -6.37 -6.48
CA LEU A 208 7.00 -6.55 -7.08
C LEU A 208 5.98 -5.76 -6.25
N LEU A 209 5.39 -4.75 -6.87
CA LEU A 209 4.39 -3.91 -6.25
C LEU A 209 3.05 -4.09 -6.95
N HIS A 210 2.10 -4.72 -6.28
CA HIS A 210 0.70 -4.74 -6.69
C HIS A 210 -0.01 -3.54 -6.09
N ASN A 211 -0.50 -2.66 -6.93
CA ASN A 211 -1.20 -1.44 -6.52
C ASN A 211 -2.64 -1.48 -7.02
N SER A 212 -3.58 -1.33 -6.12
CA SER A 212 -5.01 -1.40 -6.42
C SER A 212 -5.73 -0.19 -5.85
N LEU A 213 -6.66 0.37 -6.63
CA LEU A 213 -7.60 1.39 -6.20
C LEU A 213 -9.01 0.83 -6.32
N VAL A 214 -9.82 0.99 -5.29
CA VAL A 214 -11.24 0.63 -5.29
C VAL A 214 -12.06 1.80 -4.74
N ARG A 215 -13.16 2.12 -5.41
CA ARG A 215 -14.17 3.04 -4.90
C ARG A 215 -15.38 2.24 -4.43
N GLN A 216 -15.84 2.52 -3.22
CA GLN A 216 -17.05 1.98 -2.64
C GLN A 216 -17.88 3.14 -2.06
N GLY A 217 -18.90 3.59 -2.79
CA GLY A 217 -19.72 4.73 -2.38
C GLY A 217 -18.90 6.01 -2.14
N ALA A 218 -18.87 6.43 -0.88
CA ALA A 218 -18.15 7.61 -0.40
C ALA A 218 -16.70 7.32 0.03
N VAL A 219 -16.17 6.14 -0.24
CA VAL A 219 -14.83 5.71 0.18
C VAL A 219 -13.95 5.41 -1.02
N LEU A 220 -12.72 5.90 -0.96
CA LEU A 220 -11.60 5.49 -1.79
C LEU A 220 -10.64 4.66 -0.96
N MET A 221 -10.32 3.47 -1.44
CA MET A 221 -9.32 2.57 -0.89
C MET A 221 -8.15 2.46 -1.87
N GLN A 222 -6.93 2.51 -1.34
CA GLN A 222 -5.75 2.01 -2.02
C GLN A 222 -5.19 0.86 -1.21
N MET A 223 -4.87 -0.24 -1.89
CA MET A 223 -4.13 -1.34 -1.31
C MET A 223 -2.85 -1.56 -2.12
N GLN A 224 -1.76 -1.68 -1.40
CA GLN A 224 -0.45 -2.03 -1.96
C GLN A 224 0.02 -3.33 -1.31
N VAL A 225 0.36 -4.31 -2.14
CA VAL A 225 1.03 -5.53 -1.69
C VAL A 225 2.41 -5.51 -2.30
N VAL A 226 3.41 -5.54 -1.45
CA VAL A 226 4.82 -5.43 -1.85
C VAL A 226 5.54 -6.71 -1.47
N ASP A 227 6.21 -7.31 -2.46
CA ASP A 227 7.14 -8.43 -2.27
C ASP A 227 8.51 -7.99 -2.80
N ILE A 228 9.47 -7.82 -1.90
CA ILE A 228 10.86 -7.57 -2.24
C ILE A 228 11.55 -8.92 -2.27
N VAL A 229 11.86 -9.37 -3.46
CA VAL A 229 12.48 -10.68 -3.73
C VAL A 229 13.97 -10.49 -3.90
N MET A 230 14.77 -11.17 -3.10
CA MET A 230 16.22 -11.12 -3.15
C MET A 230 16.79 -12.51 -3.40
N GLY A 231 17.72 -12.60 -4.32
CA GLY A 231 18.40 -13.83 -4.71
C GLY A 231 17.97 -14.40 -6.06
N ASP A 232 18.93 -15.01 -6.76
CA ASP A 232 18.70 -15.60 -8.07
C ASP A 232 17.78 -16.84 -7.96
N GLY A 233 16.70 -16.85 -8.75
CA GLY A 233 15.77 -17.97 -8.84
C GLY A 233 14.78 -18.06 -7.68
N VAL A 234 14.67 -17.03 -6.84
CA VAL A 234 13.60 -16.90 -5.87
C VAL A 234 12.33 -16.44 -6.60
N GLU A 235 11.23 -17.17 -6.43
CA GLU A 235 9.94 -16.85 -7.04
C GLU A 235 9.14 -15.94 -6.10
N PRO A 236 8.22 -15.09 -6.62
CA PRO A 236 7.34 -14.28 -5.78
C PRO A 236 6.52 -15.13 -4.81
N GLU A 237 6.32 -14.64 -3.58
CA GLU A 237 5.52 -15.31 -2.56
C GLU A 237 4.03 -15.31 -2.91
N PHE A 238 3.54 -14.22 -3.53
CA PHE A 238 2.11 -14.06 -3.82
C PHE A 238 1.76 -14.32 -5.29
N SER A 239 0.75 -15.13 -5.47
CA SER A 239 0.06 -15.32 -6.75
C SER A 239 -0.98 -14.22 -6.99
N ALA A 240 -1.50 -14.15 -8.20
CA ALA A 240 -2.64 -13.27 -8.53
C ALA A 240 -3.90 -13.62 -7.69
N GLU A 241 -4.09 -14.89 -7.31
CA GLU A 241 -5.21 -15.36 -6.50
C GLU A 241 -5.09 -14.84 -5.05
N ASP A 242 -3.87 -14.79 -4.49
CA ASP A 242 -3.62 -14.23 -3.17
C ASP A 242 -3.94 -12.73 -3.15
N ILE A 243 -3.52 -11.98 -4.17
CA ILE A 243 -3.83 -10.56 -4.31
C ILE A 243 -5.35 -10.33 -4.42
N GLU A 244 -6.06 -11.18 -5.19
CA GLU A 244 -7.52 -11.12 -5.29
C GLU A 244 -8.18 -11.36 -3.93
N SER A 245 -7.67 -12.32 -3.15
CA SER A 245 -8.16 -12.64 -1.80
C SER A 245 -7.96 -11.45 -0.84
N PHE A 246 -6.78 -10.82 -0.84
CA PHE A 246 -6.51 -9.64 -0.02
C PHE A 246 -7.45 -8.49 -0.34
N LEU A 247 -7.65 -8.20 -1.62
CA LEU A 247 -8.55 -7.14 -2.08
C LEU A 247 -10.01 -7.42 -1.71
N THR A 248 -10.47 -8.66 -1.89
CA THR A 248 -11.83 -9.07 -1.54
C THR A 248 -12.06 -8.87 -0.05
N THR A 249 -11.15 -9.34 0.78
CA THR A 249 -11.23 -9.19 2.24
C THR A 249 -11.29 -7.71 2.65
N ALA A 250 -10.44 -6.86 2.06
CA ALA A 250 -10.44 -5.43 2.37
C ALA A 250 -11.75 -4.74 1.96
N VAL A 251 -12.27 -5.04 0.76
CA VAL A 251 -13.52 -4.43 0.27
C VAL A 251 -14.74 -4.91 1.06
N ASP A 252 -14.77 -6.19 1.47
CA ASP A 252 -15.86 -6.74 2.29
C ASP A 252 -15.96 -6.02 3.65
N LYS A 253 -14.85 -5.48 4.16
CA LYS A 253 -14.86 -4.67 5.39
C LYS A 253 -15.38 -3.25 5.18
N LEU A 254 -15.49 -2.82 3.93
CA LEU A 254 -16.09 -1.53 3.55
C LEU A 254 -17.60 -1.63 3.28
N ALA A 255 -18.17 -2.86 3.24
CA ALA A 255 -19.56 -3.10 2.84
C ALA A 255 -20.60 -2.96 3.99
#